data_e8d55d3ba349925b82a0acf378f76044
#
_entry.id   e8d55d3ba349925b82a0acf378f76044
#
_cell.length_a   1.000
_cell.length_b   1.000
_cell.length_c   1.000
_cell.angle_alpha   90.00
_cell.angle_beta   90.00
_cell.angle_gamma   90.00
#
_symmetry.space_group_name_H-M   'P 1'
#
loop_
_entity.id
_entity.type
_entity.pdbx_description
1 polymer ?
#
loop_
_entity_poly.entity_id
_entity_poly.type
_entity_poly.pdbx_seq_one_letter_code
_entity_poly.pdbx_strand_id
1 'polypeptide(L)'
;MAIVKEAYKALEAIVGPKYISDDPAICEGYRSGPGGYESGLGYERVMTKIPAVVILPRNTEEVQRIVKVCNRYKVPYVPYSTGFYGPRSHCHVDNELLVDLKRLKDFEIDEKHFYAVVGSGIVYSPLQEEAMKRGAYVVIGGGGAQA
;
A
#
# COMPACT_ATOMS: atom_id res chain seq x y z
N MET A 1 13.28 3.42 16.75
CA MET A 1 14.04 2.13 16.84
C MET A 1 13.76 1.39 15.54
N ALA A 2 14.79 0.80 14.94
CA ALA A 2 14.60 -0.02 13.73
C ALA A 2 14.03 -1.40 14.10
N ILE A 3 13.40 -2.08 13.15
CA ILE A 3 13.01 -3.50 13.33
C ILE A 3 14.28 -4.34 13.57
N VAL A 4 14.13 -5.48 14.23
CA VAL A 4 15.31 -6.34 14.52
C VAL A 4 15.94 -6.82 13.22
N LYS A 5 17.29 -6.90 13.20
CA LYS A 5 18.08 -7.21 12.02
C LYS A 5 17.69 -8.54 11.35
N GLU A 6 17.30 -9.51 12.14
CA GLU A 6 16.85 -10.84 11.69
C GLU A 6 15.53 -10.74 10.92
N ALA A 7 14.59 -9.89 11.38
CA ALA A 7 13.34 -9.63 10.67
C ALA A 7 13.61 -8.93 9.34
N TYR A 8 14.45 -7.90 9.32
CA TYR A 8 14.84 -7.21 8.08
C TYR A 8 15.40 -8.18 7.04
N LYS A 9 16.37 -9.01 7.42
CA LYS A 9 16.98 -10.01 6.52
C LYS A 9 15.96 -11.03 6.02
N ALA A 10 15.03 -11.47 6.87
CA ALA A 10 13.97 -12.39 6.46
C ALA A 10 12.99 -11.73 5.46
N LEU A 11 12.68 -10.46 5.64
CA LEU A 11 11.86 -9.68 4.72
C LEU A 11 12.59 -9.42 3.39
N GLU A 12 13.86 -9.05 3.45
CA GLU A 12 14.72 -8.85 2.27
C GLU A 12 14.83 -10.12 1.42
N ALA A 13 14.96 -11.28 2.05
CA ALA A 13 14.98 -12.58 1.35
C ALA A 13 13.67 -12.93 0.64
N ILE A 14 12.55 -12.24 0.95
CA ILE A 14 11.27 -12.44 0.27
C ILE A 14 11.20 -11.65 -1.03
N VAL A 15 11.52 -10.35 -0.98
CA VAL A 15 11.28 -9.40 -2.09
C VAL A 15 12.56 -9.04 -2.86
N GLY A 16 13.73 -9.32 -2.28
CA GLY A 16 15.04 -8.89 -2.76
C GLY A 16 15.42 -7.48 -2.32
N PRO A 17 16.72 -7.14 -2.32
CA PRO A 17 17.24 -5.90 -1.73
C PRO A 17 16.76 -4.63 -2.45
N LYS A 18 16.34 -4.73 -3.70
CA LYS A 18 15.78 -3.59 -4.46
C LYS A 18 14.41 -3.14 -3.97
N TYR A 19 13.66 -4.01 -3.30
CA TYR A 19 12.25 -3.82 -2.97
C TYR A 19 11.97 -3.75 -1.47
N ILE A 20 13.00 -3.47 -0.69
CA ILE A 20 12.91 -3.17 0.74
C ILE A 20 13.90 -2.04 1.07
N SER A 21 13.51 -1.14 1.96
CA SER A 21 14.39 -0.06 2.39
C SER A 21 14.06 0.40 3.79
N ASP A 22 15.09 0.67 4.58
CA ASP A 22 15.05 1.39 5.85
C ASP A 22 15.76 2.75 5.75
N ASP A 23 16.06 3.21 4.52
CA ASP A 23 16.64 4.52 4.26
C ASP A 23 15.70 5.62 4.76
N PRO A 24 16.19 6.53 5.65
CA PRO A 24 15.36 7.58 6.23
C PRO A 24 14.67 8.50 5.19
N ALA A 25 15.34 8.79 4.07
CA ALA A 25 14.78 9.66 3.04
C ALA A 25 13.63 8.98 2.28
N ILE A 26 13.77 7.66 2.03
CA ILE A 26 12.70 6.85 1.42
C ILE A 26 11.53 6.73 2.39
N CYS A 27 11.79 6.40 3.64
CA CYS A 27 10.76 6.25 4.67
C CYS A 27 10.01 7.56 4.93
N GLU A 28 10.70 8.70 4.97
CA GLU A 28 10.07 10.02 5.12
C GLU A 28 9.11 10.34 3.96
N GLY A 29 9.42 9.90 2.75
CA GLY A 29 8.53 10.06 1.58
C GLY A 29 7.17 9.35 1.71
N TYR A 30 7.05 8.39 2.63
CA TYR A 30 5.80 7.69 2.96
C TYR A 30 5.09 8.25 4.19
N ARG A 31 5.61 9.29 4.80
CA ARG A 31 4.90 9.99 5.87
C ARG A 31 3.84 10.90 5.27
N SER A 32 2.60 10.84 5.76
CA SER A 32 1.61 11.86 5.46
C SER A 32 2.05 13.17 6.13
N GLY A 33 2.29 14.20 5.33
CA GLY A 33 2.72 15.52 5.82
C GLY A 33 1.67 16.18 6.71
N PRO A 34 2.04 17.29 7.39
CA PRO A 34 1.12 18.09 8.22
C PRO A 34 -0.05 18.70 7.44
N GLY A 35 -0.03 18.61 6.12
CA GLY A 35 -1.13 18.95 5.20
C GLY A 35 -1.85 17.72 4.65
N GLY A 36 -1.76 16.56 5.30
CA GLY A 36 -2.53 15.38 4.94
C GLY A 36 -3.98 15.81 4.73
N TYR A 37 -4.54 15.45 3.58
CA TYR A 37 -5.83 15.85 3.05
C TYR A 37 -6.83 16.19 4.17
N GLU A 38 -7.01 17.48 4.43
CA GLU A 38 -8.10 17.98 5.24
C GLU A 38 -9.39 17.67 4.45
N SER A 39 -9.86 16.44 4.56
CA SER A 39 -11.23 16.18 4.15
C SER A 39 -12.07 17.09 5.03
N GLY A 40 -12.90 17.94 4.45
CA GLY A 40 -13.80 18.84 5.17
C GLY A 40 -14.83 18.12 6.06
N LEU A 41 -14.51 16.93 6.51
CA LEU A 41 -15.26 16.03 7.37
C LEU A 41 -14.76 16.04 8.82
N GLY A 42 -13.94 17.05 9.22
CA GLY A 42 -13.60 17.27 10.64
C GLY A 42 -12.69 16.19 11.26
N TYR A 43 -11.91 15.47 10.45
CA TYR A 43 -10.91 14.56 11.00
C TYR A 43 -9.74 15.39 11.55
N GLU A 44 -9.48 15.23 12.84
CA GLU A 44 -8.31 15.77 13.52
C GLU A 44 -7.04 15.46 12.71
N ARG A 45 -6.05 16.37 12.78
CA ARG A 45 -4.71 16.16 12.21
C ARG A 45 -4.10 14.91 12.82
N VAL A 46 -4.31 13.77 12.21
CA VAL A 46 -3.67 12.53 12.65
C VAL A 46 -2.21 12.59 12.21
N MET A 47 -1.33 12.79 13.18
CA MET A 47 0.13 12.75 12.93
C MET A 47 0.51 11.32 12.63
N THR A 48 0.93 11.05 11.40
CA THR A 48 1.45 9.75 11.00
C THR A 48 2.91 9.60 11.41
N LYS A 49 3.33 8.36 11.65
CA LYS A 49 4.72 8.01 11.96
C LYS A 49 5.49 7.77 10.65
N ILE A 50 6.79 7.95 10.71
CA ILE A 50 7.69 7.51 9.63
C ILE A 50 7.77 5.98 9.70
N PRO A 51 7.55 5.25 8.58
CA PRO A 51 7.78 3.81 8.56
C PRO A 51 9.20 3.47 9.01
N ALA A 52 9.36 2.41 9.79
CA ALA A 52 10.70 1.89 10.09
C ALA A 52 11.34 1.23 8.86
N VAL A 53 10.49 0.64 8.01
CA VAL A 53 10.90 -0.02 6.77
C VAL A 53 9.74 0.08 5.78
N VAL A 54 10.06 0.24 4.50
CA VAL A 54 9.11 0.14 3.38
C VAL A 54 9.44 -1.10 2.57
N ILE A 55 8.43 -1.92 2.24
CA ILE A 55 8.59 -3.14 1.45
C ILE A 55 7.55 -3.22 0.33
N LEU A 56 7.98 -3.66 -0.86
CA LEU A 56 7.19 -3.67 -2.07
C LEU A 56 7.03 -5.10 -2.62
N PRO A 57 6.04 -5.88 -2.16
CA PRO A 57 5.77 -7.21 -2.70
C PRO A 57 5.24 -7.13 -4.15
N ARG A 58 5.48 -8.20 -4.93
CA ARG A 58 5.03 -8.29 -6.32
C ARG A 58 3.79 -9.19 -6.53
N ASN A 59 3.46 -10.02 -5.56
CA ASN A 59 2.35 -10.98 -5.64
C ASN A 59 1.82 -11.34 -4.25
N THR A 60 0.71 -12.07 -4.22
CA THR A 60 0.04 -12.49 -2.99
C THR A 60 0.91 -13.41 -2.12
N GLU A 61 1.73 -14.27 -2.73
CA GLU A 61 2.62 -15.19 -2.02
C GLU A 61 3.70 -14.43 -1.24
N GLU A 62 4.26 -13.36 -1.81
CA GLU A 62 5.19 -12.49 -1.09
C GLU A 62 4.50 -11.78 0.06
N VAL A 63 3.28 -11.25 -0.12
CA VAL A 63 2.49 -10.64 0.96
C VAL A 63 2.26 -11.64 2.09
N GLN A 64 1.83 -12.86 1.79
CA GLN A 64 1.63 -13.91 2.80
C GLN A 64 2.91 -14.22 3.60
N ARG A 65 4.05 -14.29 2.92
CA ARG A 65 5.35 -14.53 3.56
C ARG A 65 5.76 -13.35 4.45
N ILE A 66 5.55 -12.11 3.99
CA ILE A 66 5.79 -10.89 4.79
C ILE A 66 4.97 -10.92 6.06
N VAL A 67 3.65 -11.19 5.98
CA VAL A 67 2.76 -11.28 7.14
C VAL A 67 3.24 -12.35 8.13
N LYS A 68 3.69 -13.52 7.65
CA LYS A 68 4.25 -14.57 8.52
C LYS A 68 5.51 -14.11 9.24
N VAL A 69 6.40 -13.37 8.58
CA VAL A 69 7.61 -12.79 9.20
C VAL A 69 7.21 -11.75 10.24
N CYS A 70 6.30 -10.83 9.92
CA CYS A 70 5.79 -9.83 10.85
C CYS A 70 5.19 -10.47 12.12
N ASN A 71 4.38 -11.51 11.96
CA ASN A 71 3.81 -12.26 13.08
C ASN A 71 4.86 -12.94 13.96
N ARG A 72 5.88 -13.55 13.31
CA ARG A 72 6.99 -14.24 14.01
C ARG A 72 7.81 -13.28 14.85
N TYR A 73 8.15 -12.12 14.31
CA TYR A 73 9.03 -11.14 14.97
C TYR A 73 8.25 -10.02 15.68
N LYS A 74 6.91 -10.09 15.71
CA LYS A 74 6.03 -9.08 16.33
C LYS A 74 6.26 -7.67 15.77
N VAL A 75 6.50 -7.57 14.46
CA VAL A 75 6.62 -6.31 13.74
C VAL A 75 5.22 -5.84 13.36
N PRO A 76 4.76 -4.67 13.84
CA PRO A 76 3.52 -4.08 13.38
C PRO A 76 3.65 -3.70 11.90
N TYR A 77 2.56 -3.81 11.14
CA TYR A 77 2.58 -3.45 9.72
C TYR A 77 1.27 -2.85 9.25
N VAL A 78 1.36 -2.00 8.23
CA VAL A 78 0.22 -1.38 7.56
C VAL A 78 0.29 -1.62 6.05
N PRO A 79 -0.81 -2.04 5.38
CA PRO A 79 -0.87 -2.08 3.92
C PRO A 79 -1.05 -0.67 3.36
N TYR A 80 -0.32 -0.37 2.29
CA TYR A 80 -0.37 0.89 1.58
C TYR A 80 -0.68 0.61 0.10
N SER A 81 -1.81 1.09 -0.39
CA SER A 81 -2.19 1.00 -1.80
C SER A 81 -1.74 2.27 -2.54
N THR A 82 -2.67 3.14 -2.92
CA THR A 82 -2.34 4.41 -3.59
C THR A 82 -1.97 5.54 -2.63
N GLY A 83 -2.28 5.40 -1.33
CA GLY A 83 -2.10 6.45 -0.33
C GLY A 83 -3.09 7.60 -0.43
N PHE A 84 -4.06 7.52 -1.34
CA PHE A 84 -4.97 8.63 -1.64
C PHE A 84 -5.92 8.96 -0.48
N TYR A 85 -6.31 7.99 0.34
CA TYR A 85 -7.25 8.20 1.45
C TYR A 85 -6.58 8.75 2.73
N GLY A 86 -5.46 9.43 2.58
CA GLY A 86 -4.81 10.18 3.65
C GLY A 86 -4.23 9.30 4.77
N PRO A 87 -4.26 9.75 6.02
CA PRO A 87 -3.47 9.15 7.09
C PRO A 87 -3.84 7.71 7.46
N ARG A 88 -5.01 7.21 7.08
CA ARG A 88 -5.47 5.85 7.44
C ARG A 88 -4.63 4.71 6.87
N SER A 89 -3.95 4.97 5.76
CA SER A 89 -3.05 3.99 5.11
C SER A 89 -1.58 4.18 5.46
N HIS A 90 -1.27 5.05 6.43
CA HIS A 90 0.09 5.34 6.86
C HIS A 90 0.38 4.72 8.23
N CYS A 91 1.65 4.74 8.62
CA CYS A 91 2.08 4.23 9.91
C CYS A 91 1.58 5.09 11.06
N HIS A 92 1.16 4.46 12.15
CA HIS A 92 0.64 5.12 13.35
C HIS A 92 1.40 4.76 14.63
N VAL A 93 2.15 3.67 14.59
CA VAL A 93 2.95 3.21 15.72
C VAL A 93 4.44 3.20 15.38
N ASP A 94 5.30 3.20 16.40
CA ASP A 94 6.73 3.15 16.20
C ASP A 94 7.15 1.76 15.69
N ASN A 95 8.18 1.69 14.88
CA ASN A 95 8.73 0.46 14.26
C ASN A 95 7.76 -0.26 13.32
N GLU A 96 6.80 0.43 12.76
CA GLU A 96 5.84 -0.13 11.81
C GLU A 96 6.46 -0.32 10.42
N LEU A 97 6.20 -1.47 9.82
CA LEU A 97 6.53 -1.80 8.44
C LEU A 97 5.41 -1.29 7.54
N LEU A 98 5.74 -0.52 6.50
CA LEU A 98 4.78 -0.15 5.46
C LEU A 98 4.89 -1.10 4.28
N VAL A 99 3.80 -1.79 3.97
CA VAL A 99 3.72 -2.74 2.85
C VAL A 99 3.08 -2.05 1.65
N ASP A 100 3.90 -1.51 0.76
CA ASP A 100 3.46 -0.81 -0.44
C ASP A 100 3.06 -1.80 -1.53
N LEU A 101 1.77 -1.85 -1.84
CA LEU A 101 1.14 -2.80 -2.76
C LEU A 101 1.14 -2.34 -4.23
N LYS A 102 1.80 -1.22 -4.56
CA LYS A 102 1.77 -0.65 -5.93
C LYS A 102 2.26 -1.58 -7.05
N ARG A 103 2.95 -2.68 -6.72
CA ARG A 103 3.37 -3.68 -7.71
C ARG A 103 2.28 -4.71 -8.02
N LEU A 104 1.23 -4.80 -7.19
CA LEU A 104 0.07 -5.67 -7.39
C LEU A 104 -0.99 -4.90 -8.19
N LYS A 105 -0.70 -4.61 -9.46
CA LYS A 105 -1.53 -3.72 -10.31
C LYS A 105 -2.18 -4.45 -11.50
N ASP A 106 -2.05 -5.75 -11.56
CA ASP A 106 -2.68 -6.55 -12.61
C ASP A 106 -4.20 -6.56 -12.43
N PHE A 107 -4.93 -6.60 -13.53
CA PHE A 107 -6.38 -6.71 -13.50
C PHE A 107 -6.91 -7.50 -14.69
N GLU A 108 -8.09 -8.08 -14.50
CA GLU A 108 -8.86 -8.80 -15.52
C GLU A 108 -10.30 -8.31 -15.47
N ILE A 109 -10.89 -8.02 -16.63
CA ILE A 109 -12.29 -7.58 -16.77
C ILE A 109 -13.08 -8.71 -17.42
N ASP A 110 -14.11 -9.20 -16.72
CA ASP A 110 -15.10 -10.14 -17.26
C ASP A 110 -16.32 -9.35 -17.76
N GLU A 111 -16.36 -9.13 -19.08
CA GLU A 111 -17.44 -8.38 -19.72
C GLU A 111 -18.77 -9.15 -19.70
N LYS A 112 -18.73 -10.47 -19.66
CA LYS A 112 -19.91 -11.33 -19.66
C LYS A 112 -20.66 -11.28 -18.34
N HIS A 113 -19.91 -11.22 -17.24
CA HIS A 113 -20.50 -11.26 -15.88
C HIS A 113 -20.41 -9.92 -15.16
N PHE A 114 -19.94 -8.86 -15.82
CA PHE A 114 -19.88 -7.49 -15.33
C PHE A 114 -19.09 -7.32 -14.02
N TYR A 115 -17.92 -7.95 -13.90
CA TYR A 115 -16.99 -7.70 -12.80
C TYR A 115 -15.54 -7.58 -13.28
N ALA A 116 -14.70 -7.02 -12.43
CA ALA A 116 -13.27 -7.02 -12.63
C ALA A 116 -12.56 -7.59 -11.38
N VAL A 117 -11.55 -8.43 -11.61
CA VAL A 117 -10.61 -8.86 -10.57
C VAL A 117 -9.39 -7.97 -10.66
N VAL A 118 -9.02 -7.33 -9.56
CA VAL A 118 -7.95 -6.32 -9.55
C VAL A 118 -6.96 -6.58 -8.42
N GLY A 119 -5.69 -6.29 -8.68
CA GLY A 119 -4.66 -6.27 -7.65
C GLY A 119 -4.83 -5.08 -6.71
N SER A 120 -4.41 -5.23 -5.47
CA SER A 120 -4.59 -4.23 -4.40
C SER A 120 -3.84 -2.91 -4.64
N GLY A 121 -2.90 -2.86 -5.58
CA GLY A 121 -2.16 -1.65 -5.96
C GLY A 121 -2.69 -0.99 -7.24
N ILE A 122 -3.88 -1.40 -7.72
CA ILE A 122 -4.46 -0.79 -8.92
C ILE A 122 -4.84 0.67 -8.66
N VAL A 123 -4.66 1.50 -9.67
CA VAL A 123 -5.20 2.86 -9.71
C VAL A 123 -6.46 2.85 -10.56
N TYR A 124 -7.49 3.55 -10.12
CA TYR A 124 -8.80 3.52 -10.75
C TYR A 124 -8.80 4.00 -12.21
N SER A 125 -8.05 5.07 -12.53
CA SER A 125 -8.05 5.66 -13.88
C SER A 125 -7.66 4.68 -14.98
N PRO A 126 -6.56 3.91 -14.88
CA PRO A 126 -6.21 2.90 -15.89
C PRO A 126 -7.26 1.79 -16.01
N LEU A 127 -7.86 1.37 -14.91
CA LEU A 127 -8.92 0.37 -14.92
C LEU A 127 -10.16 0.91 -15.63
N GLN A 128 -10.56 2.14 -15.33
CA GLN A 128 -11.71 2.80 -15.96
C GLN A 128 -11.50 2.99 -17.46
N GLU A 129 -10.31 3.45 -17.86
CA GLU A 129 -9.95 3.62 -19.28
C GLU A 129 -10.10 2.30 -20.04
N GLU A 130 -9.59 1.22 -19.49
CA GLU A 130 -9.66 -0.09 -20.13
C GLU A 130 -11.10 -0.65 -20.16
N ALA A 131 -11.89 -0.44 -19.11
CA ALA A 131 -13.29 -0.80 -19.09
C ALA A 131 -14.10 -0.04 -20.17
N MET A 132 -13.85 1.26 -20.30
CA MET A 132 -14.53 2.09 -21.33
C MET A 132 -14.21 1.66 -22.76
N LYS A 133 -12.97 1.22 -23.05
CA LYS A 133 -12.61 0.63 -24.35
C LYS A 133 -13.43 -0.62 -24.69
N ARG A 134 -13.93 -1.31 -23.67
CA ARG A 134 -14.75 -2.52 -23.78
C ARG A 134 -16.27 -2.23 -23.63
N GLY A 135 -16.66 -0.96 -23.66
CA GLY A 135 -18.05 -0.55 -23.52
C GLY A 135 -18.63 -0.73 -22.11
N ALA A 136 -17.78 -0.88 -21.12
CA ALA A 136 -18.15 -1.05 -19.71
C ALA A 136 -17.75 0.18 -18.86
N TYR A 137 -18.31 0.29 -17.68
CA TYR A 137 -18.01 1.34 -16.72
C TYR A 137 -17.85 0.76 -15.31
N VAL A 138 -16.76 1.08 -14.65
CA VAL A 138 -16.52 0.67 -13.26
C VAL A 138 -17.12 1.73 -12.34
N VAL A 139 -18.16 1.35 -11.58
CA VAL A 139 -18.81 2.24 -10.62
C VAL A 139 -17.99 2.28 -9.34
N ILE A 140 -17.45 3.46 -9.02
CA ILE A 140 -16.83 3.71 -7.71
C ILE A 140 -17.61 4.79 -7.00
N GLY A 141 -18.10 4.47 -5.80
CA GLY A 141 -18.76 5.41 -4.92
C GLY A 141 -17.72 6.28 -4.18
N GLY A 142 -17.54 7.52 -4.62
CA GLY A 142 -16.85 8.54 -3.86
C GLY A 142 -15.34 8.34 -3.73
N GLY A 143 -14.59 8.56 -4.76
CA GLY A 143 -13.13 8.59 -4.75
C GLY A 143 -12.64 9.34 -5.97
N GLY A 144 -11.47 9.93 -5.88
CA GLY A 144 -10.80 10.50 -7.05
C GLY A 144 -10.29 9.41 -7.98
N ALA A 145 -10.00 9.77 -9.22
CA ALA A 145 -9.45 8.87 -10.24
C ALA A 145 -8.09 8.23 -9.86
N GLN A 146 -7.50 8.66 -8.75
CA GLN A 146 -6.21 8.19 -8.22
C GLN A 146 -6.38 7.21 -7.05
N ALA A 147 -7.61 6.90 -6.65
CA ALA A 147 -7.89 5.98 -5.56
C ALA A 147 -7.65 4.52 -5.98
#